data_d6ea63d7d25cdb650113fb985a7f964d
#
_entry.id   d6ea63d7d25cdb650113fb985a7f964d
#
_cell.length_a   1.000
_cell.length_b   1.000
_cell.length_c   1.000
_cell.angle_alpha   90.00
_cell.angle_beta   90.00
_cell.angle_gamma   90.00
#
_symmetry.space_group_name_H-M   'P 1'
#
loop_
_entity.id
_entity.type
_entity.pdbx_description
1 polymer ?
#
loop_
_entity_poly.entity_id
_entity_poly.type
_entity_poly.pdbx_seq_one_letter_code
_entity_poly.pdbx_strand_id
1 'polypeptide(L)'
;MDRSGQITTFNRFTRVSRETITSLKKYEDLLIKANKNLNLIGSSTIKQIWIRHFLDSVQVIDFIDKNDKTMIDIGSGAGFPGLVLAIVAKDRKIPLKIKLIEKSPKKVKFLKNVINELHLNAEALPQNIFAEPL
;
A
#
# COMPACT_ATOMS: atom_id res chain seq x y z
N MET A 1 -6.08 18.54 10.79
CA MET A 1 -5.00 18.81 9.81
C MET A 1 -5.54 18.57 8.41
N ASP A 2 -5.42 19.52 7.52
CA ASP A 2 -5.87 19.35 6.17
C ASP A 2 -4.91 18.44 5.37
N ARG A 3 -5.26 18.13 4.13
CA ARG A 3 -4.47 17.21 3.29
C ARG A 3 -3.04 17.73 3.08
N SER A 4 -2.88 19.00 2.82
CA SER A 4 -1.55 19.62 2.63
C SER A 4 -0.69 19.48 3.88
N GLY A 5 -1.25 19.75 5.05
CA GLY A 5 -0.57 19.58 6.33
C GLY A 5 -0.18 18.14 6.61
N GLN A 6 -1.06 17.20 6.26
CA GLN A 6 -0.77 15.78 6.41
C GLN A 6 0.42 15.35 5.54
N ILE A 7 0.44 15.79 4.29
CA ILE A 7 1.53 15.46 3.36
C ILE A 7 2.85 16.04 3.85
N THR A 8 2.83 17.28 4.36
CA THR A 8 4.01 17.90 4.93
C THR A 8 4.54 17.11 6.12
N THR A 9 3.63 16.68 7.01
CA THR A 9 3.99 15.86 8.18
C THR A 9 4.56 14.50 7.75
N PHE A 10 3.88 13.84 6.81
CA PHE A 10 4.35 12.58 6.25
C PHE A 10 5.77 12.71 5.70
N ASN A 11 6.02 13.74 4.89
CA ASN A 11 7.33 13.95 4.28
C ASN A 11 8.41 14.24 5.33
N ARG A 12 8.08 14.98 6.39
CA ARG A 12 9.00 15.27 7.48
C ARG A 12 9.49 14.00 8.18
N PHE A 13 8.58 13.05 8.43
CA PHE A 13 8.91 11.81 9.13
C PHE A 13 9.56 10.76 8.24
N THR A 14 9.20 10.70 6.97
CA THR A 14 9.65 9.62 6.08
C THR A 14 10.79 10.02 5.17
N ARG A 15 10.87 11.31 4.82
CA ARG A 15 11.89 11.86 3.90
C ARG A 15 11.97 11.11 2.57
N VAL A 16 10.84 10.66 2.07
CA VAL A 16 10.78 9.99 0.77
C VAL A 16 10.99 10.99 -0.37
N SER A 17 11.31 10.49 -1.55
CA SER A 17 11.51 11.32 -2.73
C SER A 17 10.21 11.98 -3.19
N ARG A 18 10.35 13.00 -4.05
CA ARG A 18 9.21 13.65 -4.68
C ARG A 18 8.42 12.66 -5.54
N GLU A 19 9.12 11.76 -6.20
CA GLU A 19 8.51 10.72 -7.03
C GLU A 19 7.64 9.79 -6.19
N THR A 20 8.07 9.47 -4.99
CA THR A 20 7.29 8.64 -4.06
C THR A 20 6.04 9.35 -3.59
N ILE A 21 6.13 10.65 -3.28
CA ILE A 21 4.95 11.45 -2.94
C ILE A 21 3.96 11.43 -4.10
N THR A 22 4.44 11.58 -5.34
CA THR A 22 3.59 11.53 -6.53
C THR A 22 2.91 10.16 -6.66
N SER A 23 3.64 9.08 -6.43
CA SER A 23 3.09 7.72 -6.46
C SER A 23 2.02 7.52 -5.40
N LEU A 24 2.25 8.02 -4.18
CA LEU A 24 1.26 7.93 -3.11
C LEU A 24 0.01 8.75 -3.41
N LYS A 25 0.15 9.91 -4.02
CA LYS A 25 -1.00 10.71 -4.47
C LYS A 25 -1.81 9.97 -5.53
N LYS A 26 -1.15 9.28 -6.45
CA LYS A 26 -1.84 8.47 -7.46
C LYS A 26 -2.57 7.29 -6.81
N TYR A 27 -1.94 6.63 -5.85
CA TYR A 27 -2.57 5.57 -5.08
C TYR A 27 -3.81 6.10 -4.34
N GLU A 28 -3.69 7.26 -3.70
CA GLU A 28 -4.81 7.91 -3.03
C GLU A 28 -5.98 8.14 -3.99
N ASP A 29 -5.71 8.66 -5.19
CA ASP A 29 -6.75 8.90 -6.19
C ASP A 29 -7.43 7.61 -6.64
N LEU A 30 -6.66 6.56 -6.88
CA LEU A 30 -7.20 5.24 -7.26
C LEU A 30 -8.06 4.67 -6.14
N LEU A 31 -7.63 4.83 -4.90
CA LEU A 31 -8.34 4.35 -3.72
C LEU A 31 -9.66 5.10 -3.53
N ILE A 32 -9.65 6.42 -3.65
CA ILE A 32 -10.87 7.24 -3.53
C ILE A 32 -11.89 6.83 -4.60
N LYS A 33 -11.45 6.64 -5.83
CA LYS A 33 -12.33 6.20 -6.92
C LYS A 33 -12.93 4.82 -6.63
N ALA A 34 -12.09 3.86 -6.27
CA ALA A 34 -12.55 2.49 -6.01
C ALA A 34 -13.44 2.43 -4.79
N ASN A 35 -13.21 3.26 -3.79
CA ASN A 35 -13.95 3.25 -2.54
C ASN A 35 -15.43 3.62 -2.72
N LYS A 36 -15.78 4.28 -3.80
CA LYS A 36 -17.18 4.60 -4.11
C LYS A 36 -18.03 3.34 -4.28
N ASN A 37 -17.40 2.23 -4.70
CA ASN A 37 -18.11 0.98 -5.02
C ASN A 37 -17.65 -0.22 -4.19
N LEU A 38 -16.50 -0.14 -3.50
CA LEU A 38 -15.87 -1.30 -2.85
C LEU A 38 -15.78 -1.25 -1.33
N ASN A 39 -16.03 -0.12 -0.70
CA ASN A 39 -15.85 0.03 0.76
C ASN A 39 -14.48 -0.45 1.24
N LEU A 40 -13.42 0.06 0.62
CA LEU A 40 -12.06 -0.32 0.96
C LEU A 40 -11.61 0.25 2.31
N ILE A 41 -11.96 1.51 2.58
CA ILE A 41 -11.67 2.16 3.87
C ILE A 41 -12.86 3.05 4.26
N GLY A 42 -12.97 3.34 5.56
CA GLY A 42 -14.03 4.19 6.08
C GLY A 42 -13.89 5.64 5.64
N SER A 43 -15.03 6.33 5.48
CA SER A 43 -15.04 7.72 5.04
C SER A 43 -14.30 8.68 5.98
N SER A 44 -14.33 8.39 7.28
CA SER A 44 -13.63 9.20 8.27
C SER A 44 -12.10 9.07 8.16
N THR A 45 -11.61 7.87 7.85
CA THR A 45 -10.17 7.63 7.75
C THR A 45 -9.60 8.04 6.40
N ILE A 46 -10.43 8.06 5.34
CA ILE A 46 -9.96 8.50 4.02
C ILE A 46 -9.51 9.96 4.03
N LYS A 47 -10.15 10.79 4.86
CA LYS A 47 -9.77 12.19 5.03
C LYS A 47 -8.43 12.37 5.72
N GLN A 48 -7.94 11.34 6.39
CA GLN A 48 -6.68 11.34 7.13
C GLN A 48 -5.73 10.27 6.64
N ILE A 49 -5.82 9.91 5.36
CA ILE A 49 -5.13 8.75 4.79
C ILE A 49 -3.61 8.85 4.92
N TRP A 50 -3.05 10.06 4.80
CA TRP A 50 -1.60 10.26 4.84
C TRP A 50 -1.02 9.97 6.22
N ILE A 51 -1.75 10.26 7.28
CA ILE A 51 -1.31 10.02 8.66
C ILE A 51 -1.78 8.65 9.15
N ARG A 52 -3.07 8.35 8.95
CA ARG A 52 -3.67 7.13 9.51
C ARG A 52 -3.27 5.86 8.79
N HIS A 53 -2.97 5.95 7.50
CA HIS A 53 -2.64 4.77 6.70
C HIS A 53 -1.24 4.81 6.11
N PHE A 54 -0.87 5.89 5.43
CA PHE A 54 0.43 5.93 4.77
C PHE A 54 1.58 6.00 5.77
N LEU A 55 1.56 6.97 6.68
CA LEU A 55 2.62 7.11 7.69
C LEU A 55 2.71 5.87 8.58
N ASP A 56 1.55 5.38 9.02
CA ASP A 56 1.45 4.20 9.87
C ASP A 56 2.06 2.97 9.17
N SER A 57 1.75 2.80 7.87
CA SER A 57 2.28 1.70 7.09
C SER A 57 3.80 1.77 6.90
N VAL A 58 4.34 2.97 6.64
CA VAL A 58 5.78 3.14 6.44
C VAL A 58 6.58 2.70 7.67
N GLN A 59 6.02 2.88 8.86
CA GLN A 59 6.71 2.47 10.09
C GLN A 59 7.05 0.98 10.13
N VAL A 60 6.28 0.16 9.42
CA VAL A 60 6.52 -1.29 9.35
C VAL A 60 7.87 -1.61 8.69
N ILE A 61 8.36 -0.72 7.84
CA ILE A 61 9.62 -0.96 7.11
C ILE A 61 10.82 -1.12 8.05
N ASP A 62 10.75 -0.52 9.24
CA ASP A 62 11.82 -0.62 10.24
C ASP A 62 11.94 -2.03 10.84
N PHE A 63 10.90 -2.85 10.69
CA PHE A 63 10.88 -4.23 11.16
C PHE A 63 11.31 -5.23 10.09
N ILE A 64 11.58 -4.75 8.88
CA ILE A 64 12.00 -5.61 7.76
C ILE A 64 13.52 -5.71 7.78
N ASP A 65 14.02 -6.96 7.90
CA ASP A 65 15.46 -7.23 7.87
C ASP A 65 15.98 -7.01 6.43
N LYS A 66 17.21 -6.51 6.31
CA LYS A 66 17.85 -6.30 5.00
C LYS A 66 18.01 -7.59 4.19
N ASN A 67 17.96 -8.74 4.87
CA ASN A 67 18.05 -10.05 4.23
C ASN A 67 16.69 -10.61 3.80
N ASP A 68 15.59 -9.95 4.18
CA ASP A 68 14.25 -10.35 3.77
C ASP A 68 14.08 -10.08 2.28
N LYS A 69 13.60 -11.08 1.55
CA LYS A 69 13.38 -10.98 0.10
C LYS A 69 11.91 -10.90 -0.25
N THR A 70 11.05 -11.42 0.62
CA THR A 70 9.61 -11.47 0.39
C THR A 70 8.87 -11.14 1.68
N MET A 71 7.82 -10.32 1.54
CA MET A 71 6.89 -10.04 2.61
C MET A 71 5.49 -10.45 2.16
N ILE A 72 4.72 -11.06 3.06
CA ILE A 72 3.35 -11.47 2.79
C ILE A 72 2.41 -10.64 3.65
N ASP A 73 1.45 -9.98 3.01
CA ASP A 73 0.40 -9.20 3.67
C ASP A 73 -0.92 -9.95 3.48
N ILE A 74 -1.47 -10.49 4.56
CA ILE A 74 -2.68 -11.31 4.55
C ILE A 74 -3.89 -10.44 4.89
N GLY A 75 -4.93 -10.49 4.05
CA GLY A 75 -6.12 -9.68 4.23
C GLY A 75 -5.88 -8.22 3.85
N SER A 76 -5.20 -8.00 2.73
CA SER A 76 -4.70 -6.69 2.33
C SER A 76 -5.77 -5.62 2.13
N GLY A 77 -6.99 -5.99 1.73
CA GLY A 77 -8.08 -5.05 1.53
C GLY A 77 -7.73 -3.89 0.62
N ALA A 78 -7.56 -2.70 1.22
CA ALA A 78 -7.16 -1.48 0.50
C ALA A 78 -5.68 -1.42 0.15
N GLY A 79 -4.87 -2.36 0.65
CA GLY A 79 -3.44 -2.42 0.37
C GLY A 79 -2.53 -1.93 1.49
N PHE A 80 -3.03 -1.87 2.71
CA PHE A 80 -2.24 -1.44 3.88
C PHE A 80 -1.84 -2.64 4.73
N PRO A 81 -0.58 -2.76 5.12
CA PRO A 81 0.55 -1.88 4.78
C PRO A 81 1.23 -2.22 3.45
N GLY A 82 0.89 -3.32 2.80
CA GLY A 82 1.65 -3.93 1.72
C GLY A 82 1.97 -3.02 0.54
N LEU A 83 0.97 -2.32 -0.03
CA LEU A 83 1.20 -1.45 -1.18
C LEU A 83 2.05 -0.23 -0.83
N VAL A 84 1.86 0.33 0.37
CA VAL A 84 2.69 1.46 0.82
C VAL A 84 4.14 1.00 0.95
N LEU A 85 4.36 -0.20 1.50
CA LEU A 85 5.72 -0.76 1.64
C LEU A 85 6.35 -1.02 0.27
N ALA A 86 5.58 -1.49 -0.70
CA ALA A 86 6.07 -1.69 -2.07
C ALA A 86 6.52 -0.36 -2.68
N ILE A 87 5.76 0.71 -2.48
CA ILE A 87 6.09 2.04 -2.98
C ILE A 87 7.38 2.55 -2.34
N VAL A 88 7.49 2.44 -1.01
CA VAL A 88 8.66 2.92 -0.27
C VAL A 88 9.90 2.06 -0.55
N ALA A 89 9.73 0.75 -0.69
CA ALA A 89 10.84 -0.14 -1.04
C ALA A 89 11.43 0.23 -2.40
N LYS A 90 10.58 0.58 -3.36
CA LYS A 90 11.01 1.06 -4.66
C LYS A 90 11.84 2.36 -4.52
N ASP A 91 11.37 3.30 -3.70
CA ASP A 91 12.06 4.57 -3.42
C ASP A 91 13.46 4.32 -2.84
N ARG A 92 13.53 3.42 -1.87
CA ARG A 92 14.79 3.12 -1.16
C ARG A 92 15.63 2.05 -1.85
N LYS A 93 15.19 1.58 -3.02
CA LYS A 93 15.88 0.53 -3.80
C LYS A 93 16.09 -0.75 -2.98
N ILE A 94 15.11 -1.09 -2.15
CA ILE A 94 15.12 -2.34 -1.39
C ILE A 94 14.52 -3.42 -2.28
N PRO A 95 15.24 -4.52 -2.57
CA PRO A 95 14.76 -5.58 -3.47
C PRO A 95 13.78 -6.52 -2.74
N LEU A 96 12.70 -5.97 -2.21
CA LEU A 96 11.69 -6.70 -1.46
C LEU A 96 10.48 -6.94 -2.35
N LYS A 97 10.05 -8.19 -2.47
CA LYS A 97 8.80 -8.53 -3.14
C LYS A 97 7.67 -8.60 -2.12
N ILE A 98 6.56 -7.92 -2.40
CA ILE A 98 5.39 -7.91 -1.56
C ILE A 98 4.32 -8.80 -2.18
N LYS A 99 3.83 -9.78 -1.41
CA LYS A 99 2.68 -10.61 -1.81
C LYS A 99 1.48 -10.20 -0.99
N LEU A 100 0.42 -9.77 -1.67
CA LEU A 100 -0.81 -9.32 -1.03
C LEU A 100 -1.87 -10.39 -1.21
N ILE A 101 -2.31 -10.97 -0.11
CA ILE A 101 -3.29 -12.07 -0.13
C ILE A 101 -4.65 -11.49 0.26
N GLU A 102 -5.64 -11.64 -0.61
CA GLU A 102 -6.96 -11.08 -0.41
C GLU A 102 -8.02 -12.03 -0.95
N LYS A 103 -9.08 -12.28 -0.19
CA LYS A 103 -10.14 -13.22 -0.58
C LYS A 103 -11.15 -12.64 -1.55
N SER A 104 -11.38 -11.32 -1.53
CA SER A 104 -12.38 -10.68 -2.39
C SER A 104 -11.84 -10.47 -3.79
N PRO A 105 -12.46 -11.07 -4.84
CA PRO A 105 -11.99 -10.88 -6.21
C PRO A 105 -11.97 -9.42 -6.65
N LYS A 106 -12.94 -8.62 -6.20
CA LYS A 106 -13.00 -7.20 -6.54
C LYS A 106 -11.85 -6.42 -5.91
N LYS A 107 -11.47 -6.75 -4.66
CA LYS A 107 -10.34 -6.13 -3.98
C LYS A 107 -9.02 -6.57 -4.59
N VAL A 108 -8.89 -7.84 -4.97
CA VAL A 108 -7.72 -8.34 -5.70
C VAL A 108 -7.53 -7.54 -6.99
N LYS A 109 -8.62 -7.30 -7.72
CA LYS A 109 -8.57 -6.52 -8.97
C LYS A 109 -8.08 -5.10 -8.70
N PHE A 110 -8.56 -4.47 -7.62
CA PHE A 110 -8.09 -3.14 -7.22
C PHE A 110 -6.59 -3.14 -6.94
N LEU A 111 -6.11 -4.11 -6.15
CA LEU A 111 -4.69 -4.23 -5.81
C LEU A 111 -3.83 -4.41 -7.06
N LYS A 112 -4.26 -5.27 -7.97
CA LYS A 112 -3.56 -5.49 -9.24
C LYS A 112 -3.48 -4.21 -10.08
N ASN A 113 -4.55 -3.43 -10.09
CA ASN A 113 -4.57 -2.16 -10.82
C ASN A 113 -3.53 -1.18 -10.26
N VAL A 114 -3.45 -1.04 -8.95
CA VAL A 114 -2.46 -0.16 -8.32
C VAL A 114 -1.04 -0.63 -8.61
N ILE A 115 -0.79 -1.93 -8.47
CA ILE A 115 0.52 -2.52 -8.75
C ILE A 115 0.96 -2.22 -10.18
N ASN A 116 0.04 -2.40 -11.12
CA ASN A 116 0.31 -2.17 -12.54
C ASN A 116 0.55 -0.68 -12.85
N GLU A 117 -0.32 0.18 -12.32
CA GLU A 117 -0.22 1.63 -12.57
C GLU A 117 1.06 2.24 -12.00
N LEU A 118 1.53 1.74 -10.87
CA LEU A 118 2.72 2.27 -10.19
C LEU A 118 3.98 1.43 -10.43
N HIS A 119 3.89 0.37 -11.22
CA HIS A 119 5.01 -0.53 -11.54
C HIS A 119 5.72 -1.04 -10.28
N LEU A 120 4.94 -1.62 -9.37
CA LEU A 120 5.45 -2.08 -8.08
C LEU A 120 5.96 -3.52 -8.14
N ASN A 121 6.98 -3.83 -7.34
CA ASN A 121 7.45 -5.19 -7.13
C ASN A 121 6.53 -5.88 -6.13
N ALA A 122 5.33 -6.16 -6.56
CA ALA A 122 4.28 -6.75 -5.74
C ALA A 122 3.37 -7.62 -6.58
N GLU A 123 2.67 -8.53 -5.90
CA GLU A 123 1.76 -9.48 -6.53
C GLU A 123 0.52 -9.60 -5.65
N ALA A 124 -0.66 -9.48 -6.23
CA ALA A 124 -1.92 -9.68 -5.52
C ALA A 124 -2.46 -11.06 -5.85
N LEU A 125 -2.73 -11.85 -4.83
CA LEU A 125 -3.12 -13.25 -4.95
C LEU A 125 -4.44 -13.51 -4.21
N PRO A 126 -5.30 -14.39 -4.73
CA PRO A 126 -6.51 -14.78 -4.03
C PRO A 126 -6.16 -15.61 -2.80
N GLN A 127 -6.96 -15.47 -1.73
CA GLN A 127 -6.70 -16.17 -0.47
C GLN A 127 -6.74 -17.69 -0.61
N ASN A 128 -7.48 -18.23 -1.57
CA ASN A 128 -7.60 -19.66 -1.78
C ASN A 128 -6.26 -20.34 -2.13
N ILE A 129 -5.21 -19.56 -2.42
CA ILE A 129 -3.87 -20.11 -2.64
C ILE A 129 -3.36 -20.93 -1.43
N PHE A 130 -3.85 -20.59 -0.23
CA PHE A 130 -3.49 -21.31 0.99
C PHE A 130 -4.41 -22.50 1.26
N ALA A 131 -5.52 -22.63 0.52
CA ALA A 131 -6.45 -23.75 0.68
C ALA A 131 -6.01 -24.98 -0.11
N GLU A 132 -5.11 -24.82 -1.04
CA GLU A 132 -4.60 -25.93 -1.84
C GLU A 132 -3.45 -26.61 -1.13
N PRO A 133 -3.45 -27.95 -1.05
CA PRO A 133 -2.33 -28.67 -0.44
C PRO A 133 -1.07 -28.44 -1.27
N LEU A 134 -0.01 -28.14 -0.56
CA LEU A 134 1.30 -27.96 -1.17
C LEU A 134 1.92 -29.29 -1.54
#